data_4f0908dd85e27a43d9fb7f7944674a6c
#
_entry.id   4f0908dd85e27a43d9fb7f7944674a6c
#
_cell.length_a   1.000
_cell.length_b   1.000
_cell.length_c   1.000
_cell.angle_alpha   90.00
_cell.angle_beta   90.00
_cell.angle_gamma   90.00
#
_symmetry.space_group_name_H-M   'P 1'
#
loop_
_entity.id
_entity.type
_entity.pdbx_description
1 polymer ?
#
loop_
_entity_poly.entity_id
_entity_poly.type
_entity_poly.pdbx_seq_one_letter_code
_entity_poly.pdbx_strand_id
1 'polypeptide(L)'
;MHIGNEKIFPDCPVITRTVEVGGLTKSQLIQKLQQYSILMNESGVRLFADGRFTTSDTRYILQTVELTVGDLGFPNGATMGEIFERANELGLELCPLELGPHLRLAYLNQPEGALGNPVQQHQAPFGSITIASEVLTEDHDFPKGFYLRRINGVLWLRGYRADHLHVWNPDDHFIFCQSKKSLKR
;
A
#
# COMPACT_ATOMS: atom_id res chain seq x y z
N MET A 1 12.39 16.21 23.55
CA MET A 1 11.78 15.68 23.28
C MET A 1 11.64 14.81 22.54
N HIS A 2 11.53 14.20 22.47
CA HIS A 2 11.46 13.49 21.62
C HIS A 2 10.36 12.93 21.44
N ILE A 3 10.23 12.89 20.80
CA ILE A 3 9.12 12.65 20.39
C ILE A 3 8.93 11.52 19.70
N GLY A 4 9.84 11.13 19.17
CA GLY A 4 9.72 10.01 18.38
C GLY A 4 9.10 8.91 19.07
N ASN A 5 9.05 9.00 20.32
CA ASN A 5 8.42 7.92 20.90
C ASN A 5 7.03 8.13 21.15
N GLU A 6 6.51 9.16 20.69
CA GLU A 6 5.12 9.24 20.74
C GLU A 6 4.53 8.15 19.91
N LYS A 7 3.65 7.43 20.43
CA LYS A 7 3.11 6.29 19.75
C LYS A 7 2.08 6.73 18.77
N ILE A 8 2.49 6.87 17.53
CA ILE A 8 1.54 7.11 16.48
C ILE A 8 0.96 5.83 15.99
N PHE A 9 1.53 4.70 16.35
CA PHE A 9 1.03 3.38 15.97
C PHE A 9 1.24 2.46 17.16
N PRO A 10 0.62 1.26 17.17
CA PRO A 10 0.70 0.36 18.32
C PRO A 10 2.14 0.00 18.67
N ASP A 11 2.33 -0.36 19.91
CA ASP A 11 3.64 -0.79 20.39
C ASP A 11 3.94 -2.17 19.85
N CYS A 12 4.39 -2.21 18.60
CA CYS A 12 4.67 -3.45 17.91
C CYS A 12 5.78 -3.20 16.90
N PRO A 13 6.45 -4.24 16.43
CA PRO A 13 7.44 -4.07 15.38
C PRO A 13 6.75 -3.61 14.10
N VAL A 14 7.29 -2.56 13.49
CA VAL A 14 6.80 -2.07 12.21
C VAL A 14 8.00 -1.86 11.31
N ILE A 15 7.74 -1.82 10.02
CA ILE A 15 8.78 -1.56 9.02
C ILE A 15 8.54 -0.17 8.47
N THR A 16 9.54 0.69 8.60
CA THR A 16 9.43 2.04 8.07
C THR A 16 10.32 2.19 6.86
N ARG A 17 9.86 2.97 5.90
CA ARG A 17 10.63 3.27 4.70
C ARG A 17 10.47 4.74 4.36
N THR A 18 11.56 5.32 3.87
CA THR A 18 11.55 6.68 3.33
C THR A 18 11.54 6.55 1.82
N VAL A 19 10.54 7.10 1.16
CA VAL A 19 10.34 6.91 -0.28
C VAL A 19 10.26 8.26 -0.96
N GLU A 20 11.05 8.44 -2.01
CA GLU A 20 10.95 9.62 -2.84
C GLU A 20 9.84 9.40 -3.86
N VAL A 21 8.91 10.35 -3.94
CA VAL A 21 7.69 10.23 -4.72
C VAL A 21 7.52 11.48 -5.56
N GLY A 22 6.83 11.35 -6.69
CA GLY A 22 6.52 12.51 -7.51
C GLY A 22 7.59 12.81 -8.56
N GLY A 23 7.32 13.80 -9.37
CA GLY A 23 8.27 14.23 -10.40
C GLY A 23 8.22 13.41 -11.67
N LEU A 24 7.36 12.40 -11.76
CA LEU A 24 7.23 11.56 -12.95
C LEU A 24 5.77 11.52 -13.38
N THR A 25 5.56 11.55 -14.70
CA THR A 25 4.23 11.36 -15.25
C THR A 25 3.85 9.88 -15.20
N LYS A 26 2.57 9.59 -15.41
CA LYS A 26 2.12 8.20 -15.46
C LYS A 26 2.84 7.43 -16.57
N SER A 27 3.04 8.06 -17.71
CA SER A 27 3.75 7.40 -18.82
C SER A 27 5.19 7.08 -18.43
N GLN A 28 5.85 8.01 -17.75
CA GLN A 28 7.22 7.77 -17.30
C GLN A 28 7.30 6.66 -16.26
N LEU A 29 6.30 6.60 -15.36
CA LEU A 29 6.25 5.53 -14.37
C LEU A 29 6.06 4.18 -15.04
N ILE A 30 5.15 4.10 -16.02
CA ILE A 30 4.92 2.85 -16.74
C ILE A 30 6.19 2.42 -17.48
N GLN A 31 6.88 3.37 -18.10
CA GLN A 31 8.11 3.06 -18.81
C GLN A 31 9.17 2.50 -17.86
N LYS A 32 9.31 3.11 -16.68
CA LYS A 32 10.27 2.60 -15.69
C LYS A 32 9.90 1.22 -15.19
N LEU A 33 8.61 0.97 -14.96
CA LEU A 33 8.17 -0.34 -14.54
C LEU A 33 8.54 -1.39 -15.60
N GLN A 34 8.36 -1.06 -16.87
CA GLN A 34 8.72 -1.96 -17.95
C GLN A 34 10.22 -2.20 -18.03
N GLN A 35 11.02 -1.17 -17.77
CA GLN A 35 12.48 -1.31 -17.76
C GLN A 35 12.95 -2.31 -16.72
N TYR A 36 12.25 -2.42 -15.60
CA TYR A 36 12.62 -3.37 -14.55
C TYR A 36 11.83 -4.68 -14.66
N SER A 37 11.13 -4.88 -15.78
CA SER A 37 10.34 -6.09 -16.02
C SER A 37 9.28 -6.32 -14.95
N ILE A 38 8.72 -5.24 -14.42
CA ILE A 38 7.65 -5.30 -13.44
C ILE A 38 6.32 -5.41 -14.17
N LEU A 39 5.51 -6.38 -13.77
CA LEU A 39 4.24 -6.63 -14.42
C LEU A 39 3.09 -6.00 -13.64
N MET A 40 1.99 -5.75 -14.35
CA MET A 40 0.76 -5.24 -13.74
C MET A 40 -0.41 -6.13 -14.15
N ASN A 41 -1.37 -6.30 -13.23
CA ASN A 41 -2.60 -6.98 -13.57
C ASN A 41 -3.57 -5.98 -14.24
N GLU A 42 -4.71 -6.48 -14.67
CA GLU A 42 -5.72 -5.65 -15.32
C GLU A 42 -6.17 -4.51 -14.42
N SER A 43 -6.35 -4.78 -13.14
CA SER A 43 -6.77 -3.74 -12.19
C SER A 43 -5.73 -2.65 -12.05
N GLY A 44 -4.45 -2.99 -12.06
CA GLY A 44 -3.38 -1.98 -12.03
C GLY A 44 -3.39 -1.12 -13.28
N VAL A 45 -3.60 -1.75 -14.43
CA VAL A 45 -3.69 -1.01 -15.69
C VAL A 45 -4.88 -0.05 -15.67
N ARG A 46 -6.01 -0.48 -15.12
CA ARG A 46 -7.19 0.39 -15.02
C ARG A 46 -6.94 1.60 -14.15
N LEU A 47 -6.19 1.44 -13.05
CA LEU A 47 -5.87 2.58 -12.20
C LEU A 47 -5.04 3.60 -12.96
N PHE A 48 -4.04 3.16 -13.70
CA PHE A 48 -3.21 4.08 -14.49
C PHE A 48 -4.00 4.77 -15.59
N ALA A 49 -4.98 4.08 -16.17
CA ALA A 49 -5.76 4.63 -17.27
C ALA A 49 -6.80 5.65 -16.83
N ASP A 50 -7.11 5.72 -15.54
CA ASP A 50 -8.17 6.58 -15.05
C ASP A 50 -7.67 8.00 -14.87
N GLY A 51 -8.42 8.99 -15.40
CA GLY A 51 -8.01 10.38 -15.32
C GLY A 51 -8.02 10.97 -13.93
N ARG A 52 -8.68 10.30 -12.96
CA ARG A 52 -8.68 10.77 -11.58
C ARG A 52 -7.37 10.41 -10.85
N PHE A 53 -6.62 9.45 -11.39
CA PHE A 53 -5.28 9.17 -10.88
C PHE A 53 -4.32 10.19 -11.49
N THR A 54 -3.80 11.07 -10.65
CA THR A 54 -2.85 12.10 -11.09
C THR A 54 -1.55 11.96 -10.33
N THR A 55 -0.48 12.48 -10.92
CA THR A 55 0.84 12.43 -10.30
C THR A 55 1.32 13.85 -10.02
N SER A 56 2.21 13.99 -9.05
CA SER A 56 2.77 15.27 -8.68
C SER A 56 3.90 15.65 -9.62
N ASP A 57 3.93 16.94 -10.02
CA ASP A 57 5.02 17.45 -10.86
C ASP A 57 6.31 17.60 -10.08
N THR A 58 6.24 17.68 -8.76
CA THR A 58 7.42 17.90 -7.93
C THR A 58 7.68 16.67 -7.08
N ARG A 59 8.97 16.47 -6.78
CA ARG A 59 9.37 15.38 -5.90
C ARG A 59 9.14 15.74 -4.45
N TYR A 60 8.80 14.74 -3.67
CA TYR A 60 8.63 14.91 -2.22
C TYR A 60 8.95 13.58 -1.54
N ILE A 61 9.12 13.64 -0.23
CA ILE A 61 9.52 12.48 0.54
C ILE A 61 8.34 12.02 1.39
N LEU A 62 8.07 10.73 1.40
CA LEU A 62 7.08 10.13 2.28
C LEU A 62 7.76 9.18 3.24
N GLN A 63 7.33 9.22 4.49
CA GLN A 63 7.70 8.23 5.48
C GLN A 63 6.55 7.24 5.55
N THR A 64 6.82 5.97 5.27
CA THR A 64 5.78 4.94 5.24
C THR A 64 5.98 3.96 6.38
N VAL A 65 4.88 3.35 6.80
CA VAL A 65 4.86 2.38 7.88
C VAL A 65 4.12 1.14 7.37
N GLU A 66 4.78 -0.01 7.45
CA GLU A 66 4.16 -1.28 7.11
C GLU A 66 3.84 -2.02 8.42
N LEU A 67 2.60 -2.51 8.52
CA LEU A 67 2.16 -3.27 9.67
C LEU A 67 1.02 -4.19 9.25
N THR A 68 0.65 -5.10 10.14
CA THR A 68 -0.43 -6.03 9.84
C THR A 68 -1.75 -5.52 10.40
N VAL A 69 -2.84 -6.11 9.91
CA VAL A 69 -4.18 -5.82 10.45
C VAL A 69 -4.22 -6.15 11.95
N GLY A 70 -3.58 -7.27 12.34
CA GLY A 70 -3.49 -7.64 13.75
C GLY A 70 -2.76 -6.60 14.57
N ASP A 71 -1.70 -6.00 14.02
CA ASP A 71 -0.93 -4.94 14.71
C ASP A 71 -1.81 -3.72 15.01
N LEU A 72 -2.83 -3.49 14.19
CA LEU A 72 -3.75 -2.39 14.42
C LEU A 72 -4.78 -2.69 15.51
N GLY A 73 -4.78 -3.91 16.03
CA GLY A 73 -5.67 -4.28 17.12
C GLY A 73 -6.84 -5.14 16.68
N PHE A 74 -6.74 -5.78 15.53
CA PHE A 74 -7.82 -6.61 15.00
C PHE A 74 -7.37 -8.07 14.88
N PRO A 75 -7.34 -8.81 15.99
CA PRO A 75 -6.84 -10.20 15.96
C PRO A 75 -7.70 -11.15 15.14
N ASN A 76 -8.93 -10.75 14.83
CA ASN A 76 -9.83 -11.58 14.02
C ASN A 76 -10.09 -10.99 12.65
N GLY A 77 -9.30 -9.97 12.27
CA GLY A 77 -9.49 -9.31 10.99
C GLY A 77 -10.42 -8.11 11.08
N ALA A 78 -10.53 -7.37 10.00
CA ALA A 78 -11.34 -6.15 9.97
C ALA A 78 -11.66 -5.76 8.52
N THR A 79 -12.69 -4.95 8.38
CA THR A 79 -13.02 -4.36 7.07
C THR A 79 -12.07 -3.20 6.79
N MET A 80 -12.02 -2.78 5.53
CA MET A 80 -11.18 -1.66 5.13
C MET A 80 -11.54 -0.39 5.90
N GLY A 81 -12.83 -0.14 6.09
CA GLY A 81 -13.27 1.03 6.84
C GLY A 81 -12.76 1.02 8.26
N GLU A 82 -12.85 -0.14 8.92
CA GLU A 82 -12.35 -0.28 10.28
C GLU A 82 -10.83 -0.09 10.34
N ILE A 83 -10.12 -0.64 9.36
CA ILE A 83 -8.67 -0.53 9.30
C ILE A 83 -8.27 0.93 9.14
N PHE A 84 -8.91 1.65 8.21
CA PHE A 84 -8.56 3.04 7.95
C PHE A 84 -8.91 3.94 9.14
N GLU A 85 -10.04 3.68 9.77
CA GLU A 85 -10.43 4.46 10.95
C GLU A 85 -9.43 4.27 12.08
N ARG A 86 -9.04 3.03 12.32
CA ARG A 86 -8.09 2.74 13.38
C ARG A 86 -6.73 3.37 13.09
N ALA A 87 -6.28 3.29 11.83
CA ALA A 87 -5.02 3.90 11.43
C ALA A 87 -5.05 5.41 11.70
N ASN A 88 -6.17 6.05 11.35
CA ASN A 88 -6.32 7.48 11.58
C ASN A 88 -6.26 7.82 13.07
N GLU A 89 -6.87 6.99 13.92
CA GLU A 89 -6.79 7.19 15.38
C GLU A 89 -5.35 7.13 15.88
N LEU A 90 -4.53 6.33 15.22
CA LEU A 90 -3.13 6.16 15.61
C LEU A 90 -2.21 7.19 14.97
N GLY A 91 -2.75 8.14 14.23
CA GLY A 91 -1.95 9.19 13.59
C GLY A 91 -1.35 8.81 12.25
N LEU A 92 -1.82 7.70 11.66
CA LEU A 92 -1.37 7.30 10.34
C LEU A 92 -2.31 7.88 9.29
N GLU A 93 -1.79 8.08 8.08
CA GLU A 93 -2.55 8.67 6.98
C GLU A 93 -2.58 7.73 5.79
N LEU A 94 -3.60 7.90 4.95
CA LEU A 94 -3.65 7.20 3.68
C LEU A 94 -2.56 7.75 2.78
N CYS A 95 -2.05 6.89 1.90
CA CYS A 95 -0.98 7.24 0.98
C CYS A 95 -1.57 7.79 -0.31
N PRO A 96 -0.84 8.69 -0.99
CA PRO A 96 -1.25 9.05 -2.35
C PRO A 96 -1.14 7.83 -3.26
N LEU A 97 -2.02 7.75 -4.24
CA LEU A 97 -2.06 6.58 -5.12
C LEU A 97 -0.72 6.41 -5.87
N GLU A 98 -0.05 7.52 -6.20
CA GLU A 98 1.22 7.44 -6.92
C GLU A 98 2.32 6.78 -6.10
N LEU A 99 2.14 6.63 -4.79
CA LEU A 99 3.13 5.91 -3.99
C LEU A 99 3.29 4.47 -4.50
N GLY A 100 2.22 3.85 -5.01
CA GLY A 100 2.27 2.48 -5.49
C GLY A 100 3.41 2.23 -6.46
N PRO A 101 3.42 2.89 -7.61
CA PRO A 101 4.51 2.69 -8.55
C PRO A 101 5.86 3.15 -8.03
N HIS A 102 5.93 4.23 -7.28
CA HIS A 102 7.21 4.70 -6.75
C HIS A 102 7.78 3.71 -5.73
N LEU A 103 6.94 3.19 -4.85
CA LEU A 103 7.41 2.22 -3.87
C LEU A 103 7.81 0.92 -4.56
N ARG A 104 7.04 0.50 -5.59
CA ARG A 104 7.40 -0.71 -6.33
C ARG A 104 8.80 -0.58 -6.92
N LEU A 105 9.11 0.57 -7.48
CA LEU A 105 10.43 0.81 -8.07
C LEU A 105 11.53 0.91 -7.01
N ALA A 106 11.19 1.36 -5.83
CA ALA A 106 12.16 1.50 -4.74
C ALA A 106 12.40 0.19 -3.98
N TYR A 107 11.46 -0.76 -4.04
CA TYR A 107 11.53 -2.00 -3.26
C TYR A 107 11.67 -3.19 -4.19
N LEU A 108 12.83 -3.31 -4.81
CA LEU A 108 13.07 -4.36 -5.81
C LEU A 108 13.46 -5.70 -5.18
N ASN A 109 13.84 -5.70 -3.91
CA ASN A 109 14.25 -6.93 -3.24
C ASN A 109 13.16 -7.50 -2.34
N GLN A 110 11.90 -7.23 -2.67
CA GLN A 110 10.79 -7.82 -1.94
C GLN A 110 10.90 -9.35 -1.97
N PRO A 111 10.75 -10.01 -0.82
CA PRO A 111 10.84 -11.46 -0.79
C PRO A 111 9.71 -12.13 -1.56
N GLU A 112 9.98 -13.33 -2.03
CA GLU A 112 9.00 -14.17 -2.67
C GLU A 112 7.91 -14.52 -1.67
N GLY A 113 6.65 -14.51 -2.11
CA GLY A 113 5.57 -15.01 -1.26
C GLY A 113 5.71 -16.53 -1.11
N ALA A 114 5.05 -17.08 -0.10
CA ALA A 114 5.17 -18.50 0.19
C ALA A 114 4.49 -19.30 -0.91
N LEU A 115 5.29 -19.88 -1.79
CA LEU A 115 4.77 -20.68 -2.89
C LEU A 115 4.17 -21.96 -2.36
N GLY A 116 3.13 -22.40 -3.00
CA GLY A 116 2.49 -23.66 -2.62
C GLY A 116 1.46 -23.53 -1.53
N ASN A 117 1.39 -22.40 -0.86
CA ASN A 117 0.36 -22.19 0.15
C ASN A 117 -0.91 -21.70 -0.52
N PRO A 118 -2.04 -22.39 -0.35
CA PRO A 118 -3.27 -21.91 -0.96
C PRO A 118 -3.71 -20.60 -0.32
N VAL A 119 -4.24 -19.72 -1.15
CA VAL A 119 -4.84 -18.47 -0.66
C VAL A 119 -6.24 -18.82 -0.19
N GLN A 120 -6.52 -18.53 1.07
CA GLN A 120 -7.83 -18.76 1.62
C GLN A 120 -8.78 -17.68 1.19
N GLN A 121 -10.07 -17.98 1.26
CA GLN A 121 -11.08 -16.99 0.96
C GLN A 121 -10.91 -15.78 1.85
N HIS A 122 -11.00 -14.59 1.29
CA HIS A 122 -10.90 -13.31 1.99
C HIS A 122 -9.51 -13.04 2.57
N GLN A 123 -8.50 -13.72 2.09
CA GLN A 123 -7.13 -13.49 2.51
C GLN A 123 -6.34 -12.90 1.35
N ALA A 124 -5.53 -11.88 1.63
CA ALA A 124 -4.64 -11.32 0.62
C ALA A 124 -3.60 -12.36 0.24
N PRO A 125 -3.07 -12.32 -0.99
CA PRO A 125 -2.03 -13.27 -1.39
C PRO A 125 -0.84 -13.21 -0.44
N PHE A 126 -0.30 -14.38 -0.14
CA PHE A 126 0.79 -14.50 0.82
C PHE A 126 1.99 -13.68 0.36
N GLY A 127 2.55 -12.90 1.25
CA GLY A 127 3.70 -12.05 0.94
C GLY A 127 3.37 -10.75 0.25
N SER A 128 2.08 -10.49 -0.03
CA SER A 128 1.70 -9.23 -0.63
C SER A 128 1.63 -8.13 0.41
N ILE A 129 1.82 -6.89 -0.04
CA ILE A 129 1.73 -5.72 0.82
C ILE A 129 0.77 -4.75 0.15
N THR A 130 -0.33 -4.46 0.83
CA THR A 130 -1.38 -3.59 0.31
C THR A 130 -1.10 -2.15 0.74
N ILE A 131 -1.15 -1.23 -0.21
CA ILE A 131 -0.94 0.18 0.09
C ILE A 131 -2.29 0.82 0.35
N ALA A 132 -2.45 1.40 1.53
CA ALA A 132 -3.68 2.09 1.90
C ALA A 132 -3.71 3.45 1.23
N SER A 133 -4.72 3.68 0.40
CA SER A 133 -4.85 4.95 -0.33
C SER A 133 -6.33 5.28 -0.47
N GLU A 134 -6.60 6.56 -0.74
CA GLU A 134 -7.97 6.97 -1.00
C GLU A 134 -8.45 6.36 -2.31
N VAL A 135 -9.70 5.95 -2.33
CA VAL A 135 -10.27 5.34 -3.54
C VAL A 135 -10.65 6.43 -4.54
N LEU A 136 -10.50 6.11 -5.82
CA LEU A 136 -10.90 7.05 -6.87
C LEU A 136 -12.41 7.09 -7.03
N THR A 137 -13.10 6.02 -6.68
CA THR A 137 -14.55 5.93 -6.79
C THR A 137 -15.04 4.87 -5.82
N GLU A 138 -16.27 5.01 -5.38
CA GLU A 138 -16.91 4.03 -4.50
C GLU A 138 -17.47 2.83 -5.26
N ASP A 139 -17.36 2.81 -6.58
CA ASP A 139 -17.81 1.68 -7.39
C ASP A 139 -17.06 0.42 -6.99
N HIS A 140 -17.82 -0.61 -6.62
CA HIS A 140 -17.22 -1.87 -6.15
C HIS A 140 -16.43 -2.59 -7.23
N ASP A 141 -16.77 -2.35 -8.50
CA ASP A 141 -16.07 -2.99 -9.61
C ASP A 141 -14.78 -2.31 -9.98
N PHE A 142 -14.51 -1.14 -9.40
CA PHE A 142 -13.31 -0.40 -9.73
C PHE A 142 -12.22 -0.69 -8.70
N PRO A 143 -10.95 -0.83 -9.13
CA PRO A 143 -9.85 -1.10 -8.19
C PRO A 143 -9.74 -0.03 -7.13
N LYS A 144 -9.44 -0.46 -5.91
CA LYS A 144 -9.35 0.44 -4.76
C LYS A 144 -7.95 1.01 -4.56
N GLY A 145 -6.93 0.33 -5.03
CA GLY A 145 -5.56 0.79 -4.88
C GLY A 145 -4.59 -0.27 -5.35
N PHE A 146 -3.32 -0.06 -5.02
CA PHE A 146 -2.24 -0.95 -5.43
C PHE A 146 -1.77 -1.85 -4.30
N TYR A 147 -1.25 -3.03 -4.67
CA TYR A 147 -0.48 -3.85 -3.75
C TYR A 147 0.75 -4.38 -4.47
N LEU A 148 1.77 -4.73 -3.69
CA LEU A 148 3.06 -5.19 -4.19
C LEU A 148 3.21 -6.67 -3.90
N ARG A 149 3.73 -7.41 -4.86
CA ARG A 149 3.92 -8.85 -4.71
C ARG A 149 5.08 -9.32 -5.57
N ARG A 150 5.77 -10.37 -5.13
CA ARG A 150 6.76 -11.06 -5.94
C ARG A 150 6.29 -12.51 -6.10
N ILE A 151 6.17 -12.96 -7.35
CA ILE A 151 5.70 -14.30 -7.67
C ILE A 151 6.66 -14.94 -8.65
N ASN A 152 7.23 -16.08 -8.29
CA ASN A 152 8.14 -16.82 -9.17
C ASN A 152 9.26 -15.94 -9.73
N GLY A 153 9.82 -15.10 -8.87
CA GLY A 153 10.92 -14.23 -9.24
C GLY A 153 10.49 -12.96 -9.97
N VAL A 154 9.22 -12.76 -10.21
CA VAL A 154 8.72 -11.61 -10.95
C VAL A 154 8.08 -10.63 -9.99
N LEU A 155 8.47 -9.36 -10.10
CA LEU A 155 7.86 -8.31 -9.30
C LEU A 155 6.59 -7.81 -9.97
N TRP A 156 5.57 -7.59 -9.15
CA TRP A 156 4.27 -7.12 -9.62
C TRP A 156 3.85 -5.86 -8.89
N LEU A 157 3.26 -4.96 -9.65
CA LEU A 157 2.47 -3.85 -9.12
C LEU A 157 1.04 -4.15 -9.53
N ARG A 158 0.21 -4.54 -8.58
CA ARG A 158 -1.13 -5.02 -8.89
C ARG A 158 -2.17 -4.12 -8.26
N GLY A 159 -3.30 -3.98 -8.93
CA GLY A 159 -4.45 -3.33 -8.35
C GLY A 159 -5.34 -4.35 -7.66
N TYR A 160 -6.06 -3.92 -6.63
CA TYR A 160 -6.95 -4.81 -5.90
C TYR A 160 -8.36 -4.24 -5.86
N ARG A 161 -9.33 -5.14 -5.75
CA ARG A 161 -10.74 -4.79 -5.57
C ARG A 161 -11.22 -5.41 -4.27
N ALA A 162 -12.01 -4.65 -3.56
CA ALA A 162 -12.61 -5.14 -2.32
C ALA A 162 -13.84 -4.29 -2.06
N ASP A 163 -14.94 -4.94 -1.71
CA ASP A 163 -16.12 -4.18 -1.33
C ASP A 163 -16.04 -3.84 0.15
N HIS A 164 -17.02 -3.09 0.63
CA HIS A 164 -17.01 -2.61 2.02
C HIS A 164 -17.27 -3.72 3.04
N LEU A 165 -17.69 -4.90 2.58
CA LEU A 165 -17.94 -6.04 3.46
C LEU A 165 -16.76 -6.99 3.56
N HIS A 166 -15.75 -6.79 2.71
CA HIS A 166 -14.58 -7.67 2.72
C HIS A 166 -13.85 -7.56 4.06
N VAL A 167 -13.56 -8.70 4.66
CA VAL A 167 -12.83 -8.75 5.94
C VAL A 167 -11.40 -9.20 5.64
N TRP A 168 -10.45 -8.31 5.96
CA TRP A 168 -9.04 -8.60 5.78
C TRP A 168 -8.54 -9.47 6.92
N ASN A 169 -7.58 -10.34 6.61
CA ASN A 169 -7.02 -11.27 7.57
C ASN A 169 -6.06 -10.54 8.52
N PRO A 170 -5.97 -10.96 9.78
CA PRO A 170 -5.03 -10.29 10.71
C PRO A 170 -3.57 -10.33 10.26
N ASP A 171 -3.21 -11.29 9.41
CA ASP A 171 -1.83 -11.38 8.93
C ASP A 171 -1.59 -10.56 7.66
N ASP A 172 -2.62 -9.93 7.11
CA ASP A 172 -2.45 -9.11 5.91
C ASP A 172 -1.66 -7.85 6.23
N HIS A 173 -0.73 -7.49 5.34
CA HIS A 173 0.14 -6.34 5.52
C HIS A 173 -0.39 -5.13 4.79
N PHE A 174 -0.35 -3.99 5.47
CA PHE A 174 -0.74 -2.71 4.90
C PHE A 174 0.37 -1.70 5.07
N ILE A 175 0.46 -0.78 4.12
CA ILE A 175 1.36 0.37 4.22
C ILE A 175 0.53 1.63 4.36
N PHE A 176 0.87 2.42 5.37
CA PHE A 176 0.29 3.75 5.59
C PHE A 176 1.42 4.77 5.56
N CYS A 177 1.07 6.03 5.50
CA CYS A 177 2.02 7.13 5.59
C CYS A 177 1.97 7.72 6.98
N GLN A 178 3.11 8.18 7.48
CA GLN A 178 3.12 8.91 8.74
C GLN A 178 2.54 10.29 8.51
N SER A 179 1.78 10.75 9.49
CA SER A 179 1.21 12.07 9.42
C SER A 179 2.34 13.11 9.40
N LYS A 180 2.21 14.13 8.55
CA LYS A 180 3.18 15.22 8.53
C LYS A 180 3.25 15.92 9.86
N LYS A 181 2.14 15.93 10.61
CA LYS A 181 2.13 16.56 11.93
C LYS A 181 3.05 15.84 12.89
N SER A 182 3.17 14.53 12.79
CA SER A 182 4.02 13.77 13.71
C SER A 182 5.49 13.93 13.39
N LEU A 183 5.84 14.46 12.22
CA LEU A 183 7.22 14.69 11.83
C LEU A 183 7.71 16.09 12.22
N LYS A 184 6.80 16.97 12.56
CA LYS A 184 7.20 18.30 12.97
C LYS A 184 7.61 18.30 14.40
N ARG A 185 8.48 19.10 14.70
CA ARG A 185 8.88 19.17 15.92
C ARG A 185 8.96 20.09 16.42
#